data_a94b2d61a09ece91442717afda925292
#
_entry.id   a94b2d61a09ece91442717afda925292
#
_cell.length_a   1.000
_cell.length_b   1.000
_cell.length_c   1.000
_cell.angle_alpha   90.00
_cell.angle_beta   90.00
_cell.angle_gamma   90.00
#
_symmetry.space_group_name_H-M   'P 1'
#
loop_
_entity.id
_entity.type
_entity.pdbx_description
1 polymer ?
#
loop_
_entity_poly.entity_id
_entity_poly.type
_entity_poly.pdbx_seq_one_letter_code
_entity_poly.pdbx_strand_id
1 'polypeptide(L)'
;MSLVILPGLKEMLEEISVQYHLPEIEVQEALREALLKGYERYRRSQQLEKRIQYSEDYFDNFDVELDTEEEGFCILSTKTIVEEIENTDHHISLEEVQSLLKTKEQDNTEEAFLPEVQIGEAVVLDVTPDQKEFGRMAAIQTKQVLLQKLRDRQRKMIQDEFKDLEGSVLNARILRFERQSAIVAVTSGFGKPEVEAELPKREQLPNDNYRANATFKILLKKVKDGIHRGPQLLASRAAAGLVVDLFATEVPEIEDEVVRIVAMAREANPP
;
A
#
# COMPACT_ATOMS: atom_id res chain seq x y z
N MET A 1 17.53 -23.34 -1.63
CA MET A 1 16.29 -22.68 -2.07
C MET A 1 16.53 -22.09 -3.44
N SER A 2 15.58 -22.23 -4.33
CA SER A 2 15.67 -21.65 -5.68
C SER A 2 15.37 -20.16 -5.56
N LEU A 3 16.34 -19.29 -5.76
CA LEU A 3 16.17 -17.84 -5.66
C LEU A 3 16.00 -17.24 -7.06
N VAL A 4 14.96 -16.46 -7.27
CA VAL A 4 14.81 -15.63 -8.47
C VAL A 4 15.49 -14.29 -8.21
N ILE A 5 16.59 -14.04 -8.90
CA ILE A 5 17.41 -12.84 -8.69
C ILE A 5 16.69 -11.62 -9.29
N LEU A 6 16.60 -10.56 -8.49
CA LEU A 6 16.11 -9.23 -8.86
C LEU A 6 17.23 -8.21 -8.66
N PRO A 7 18.10 -7.98 -9.64
CA PRO A 7 19.25 -7.09 -9.48
C PRO A 7 18.81 -5.67 -9.10
N GLY A 8 19.43 -5.08 -8.07
CA GLY A 8 19.10 -3.75 -7.57
C GLY A 8 17.82 -3.69 -6.73
N LEU A 9 17.39 -4.81 -6.15
CA LEU A 9 16.18 -4.89 -5.31
C LEU A 9 16.22 -3.89 -4.16
N LYS A 10 17.33 -3.79 -3.47
CA LYS A 10 17.49 -2.88 -2.32
C LYS A 10 17.37 -1.42 -2.73
N GLU A 11 18.07 -1.00 -3.77
CA GLU A 11 18.02 0.37 -4.30
C GLU A 11 16.60 0.71 -4.79
N MET A 12 15.94 -0.24 -5.44
CA MET A 12 14.56 -0.09 -5.91
C MET A 12 13.57 0.09 -4.74
N LEU A 13 13.72 -0.65 -3.65
CA LEU A 13 12.88 -0.52 -2.46
C LEU A 13 13.07 0.85 -1.79
N GLU A 14 14.33 1.31 -1.66
CA GLU A 14 14.66 2.63 -1.12
C GLU A 14 14.08 3.75 -2.00
N GLU A 15 14.25 3.68 -3.33
CA GLU A 15 13.71 4.66 -4.28
C GLU A 15 12.18 4.75 -4.22
N ILE A 16 11.51 3.61 -4.19
CA ILE A 16 10.05 3.52 -4.07
C ILE A 16 9.59 4.08 -2.71
N SER A 17 10.28 3.76 -1.62
CA SER A 17 9.98 4.27 -0.27
C SER A 17 10.00 5.81 -0.26
N VAL A 18 11.03 6.42 -0.84
CA VAL A 18 11.14 7.88 -0.97
C VAL A 18 10.06 8.45 -1.89
N GLN A 19 9.82 7.83 -3.04
CA GLN A 19 8.86 8.32 -4.04
C GLN A 19 7.40 8.32 -3.52
N TYR A 20 7.01 7.29 -2.77
CA TYR A 20 5.64 7.14 -2.26
C TYR A 20 5.50 7.61 -0.81
N HIS A 21 6.58 8.06 -0.17
CA HIS A 21 6.63 8.43 1.25
C HIS A 21 6.10 7.32 2.18
N LEU A 22 6.42 6.07 1.86
CA LEU A 22 6.04 4.90 2.64
C LEU A 22 7.25 4.34 3.38
N PRO A 23 7.07 3.77 4.59
CA PRO A 23 8.12 2.99 5.25
C PRO A 23 8.57 1.82 4.36
N GLU A 24 9.83 1.47 4.41
CA GLU A 24 10.40 0.38 3.60
C GLU A 24 9.68 -0.96 3.83
N ILE A 25 9.28 -1.24 5.07
CA ILE A 25 8.52 -2.44 5.44
C ILE A 25 7.20 -2.52 4.65
N GLU A 26 6.48 -1.41 4.52
CA GLU A 26 5.23 -1.33 3.77
C GLU A 26 5.45 -1.58 2.26
N VAL A 27 6.59 -1.12 1.73
CA VAL A 27 6.97 -1.37 0.33
C VAL A 27 7.31 -2.84 0.12
N GLN A 28 8.06 -3.46 1.03
CA GLN A 28 8.39 -4.89 1.00
C GLN A 28 7.13 -5.75 1.05
N GLU A 29 6.19 -5.46 1.94
CA GLU A 29 4.92 -6.18 2.01
C GLU A 29 4.09 -6.01 0.74
N ALA A 30 4.02 -4.78 0.18
CA ALA A 30 3.34 -4.54 -1.09
C ALA A 30 3.97 -5.34 -2.24
N LEU A 31 5.30 -5.49 -2.23
CA LEU A 31 6.03 -6.30 -3.21
C LEU A 31 5.74 -7.79 -3.03
N ARG A 32 5.75 -8.32 -1.80
CA ARG A 32 5.37 -9.71 -1.50
C ARG A 32 3.97 -10.03 -2.03
N GLU A 33 2.98 -9.19 -1.70
CA GLU A 33 1.61 -9.37 -2.17
C GLU A 33 1.50 -9.28 -3.71
N ALA A 34 2.28 -8.39 -4.34
CA ALA A 34 2.28 -8.24 -5.79
C ALA A 34 2.90 -9.45 -6.49
N LEU A 35 4.00 -10.00 -5.94
CA LEU A 35 4.65 -11.21 -6.43
C LEU A 35 3.74 -12.43 -6.29
N LEU A 36 3.07 -12.57 -5.14
CA LEU A 36 2.10 -13.65 -4.92
C LEU A 36 0.96 -13.62 -5.94
N LYS A 37 0.36 -12.44 -6.18
CA LYS A 37 -0.67 -12.27 -7.22
C LYS A 37 -0.14 -12.49 -8.63
N GLY A 38 1.10 -12.10 -8.89
CA GLY A 38 1.79 -12.41 -10.14
C GLY A 38 1.92 -13.92 -10.37
N TYR A 39 2.32 -14.64 -9.31
CA TYR A 39 2.44 -16.09 -9.33
C TYR A 39 1.08 -16.79 -9.49
N GLU A 40 0.05 -16.35 -8.77
CA GLU A 40 -1.32 -16.85 -8.93
C GLU A 40 -1.78 -16.77 -10.38
N ARG A 41 -1.60 -15.62 -11.03
CA ARG A 41 -1.97 -15.44 -12.44
C ARG A 41 -1.16 -16.32 -13.39
N TYR A 42 0.14 -16.46 -13.11
CA TYR A 42 1.01 -17.36 -13.87
C TYR A 42 0.51 -18.81 -13.77
N ARG A 43 0.21 -19.31 -12.57
CA ARG A 43 -0.31 -20.66 -12.36
C ARG A 43 -1.68 -20.85 -12.99
N ARG A 44 -2.58 -19.85 -12.91
CA ARG A 44 -3.88 -19.90 -13.59
C ARG A 44 -3.76 -19.89 -15.10
N SER A 45 -2.76 -19.24 -15.70
CA SER A 45 -2.50 -19.33 -17.14
C SER A 45 -2.04 -20.73 -17.53
N GLN A 46 -1.16 -21.35 -16.74
CA GLN A 46 -0.75 -22.75 -16.95
C GLN A 46 -1.91 -23.74 -16.76
N GLN A 47 -2.87 -23.44 -15.86
CA GLN A 47 -4.09 -24.21 -15.66
C GLN A 47 -4.89 -24.37 -16.96
N LEU A 48 -5.06 -23.28 -17.71
CA LEU A 48 -5.75 -23.29 -19.00
C LEU A 48 -5.04 -24.16 -20.03
N GLU A 49 -3.70 -24.14 -20.05
CA GLU A 49 -2.89 -24.94 -20.98
C GLU A 49 -2.85 -26.44 -20.61
N LYS A 50 -2.69 -26.74 -19.31
CA LYS A 50 -2.51 -28.11 -18.79
C LYS A 50 -3.80 -28.79 -18.37
N ARG A 51 -4.96 -28.09 -18.41
CA ARG A 51 -6.28 -28.57 -17.93
C ARG A 51 -6.28 -29.07 -16.48
N ILE A 52 -5.48 -28.45 -15.63
CA ILE A 52 -5.44 -28.69 -14.18
C ILE A 52 -6.51 -27.78 -13.54
N GLN A 53 -7.27 -28.28 -12.57
CA GLN A 53 -8.18 -27.45 -11.78
C GLN A 53 -7.58 -27.24 -10.40
N TYR A 54 -7.45 -25.97 -9.98
CA TYR A 54 -7.08 -25.61 -8.61
C TYR A 54 -8.34 -25.25 -7.83
N SER A 55 -8.35 -25.54 -6.52
CA SER A 55 -9.39 -25.05 -5.61
C SER A 55 -9.34 -23.52 -5.47
N GLU A 56 -10.42 -22.91 -4.98
CA GLU A 56 -10.43 -21.47 -4.73
C GLU A 56 -9.38 -21.08 -3.68
N ASP A 57 -9.17 -21.94 -2.68
CA ASP A 57 -8.27 -21.72 -1.54
C ASP A 57 -6.82 -22.16 -1.82
N TYR A 58 -6.51 -22.63 -3.04
CA TYR A 58 -5.19 -23.16 -3.38
C TYR A 58 -4.05 -22.18 -3.09
N PHE A 59 -4.27 -20.89 -3.34
CA PHE A 59 -3.25 -19.87 -3.21
C PHE A 59 -3.10 -19.31 -1.80
N ASP A 60 -4.00 -19.66 -0.86
CA ASP A 60 -3.96 -19.18 0.53
C ASP A 60 -2.76 -19.75 1.31
N ASN A 61 -2.18 -20.86 0.84
CA ASN A 61 -1.02 -21.51 1.44
C ASN A 61 0.32 -21.08 0.86
N PHE A 62 0.32 -20.08 -0.01
CA PHE A 62 1.54 -19.59 -0.63
C PHE A 62 1.99 -18.30 0.05
N ASP A 63 3.30 -18.21 0.25
CA ASP A 63 3.96 -17.01 0.75
C ASP A 63 5.17 -16.68 -0.12
N VAL A 64 5.62 -15.42 -0.05
CA VAL A 64 6.80 -14.93 -0.77
C VAL A 64 7.80 -14.42 0.24
N GLU A 65 8.98 -15.00 0.25
CA GLU A 65 10.09 -14.54 1.04
C GLU A 65 11.03 -13.69 0.17
N LEU A 66 11.33 -12.48 0.64
CA LEU A 66 12.25 -11.56 -0.02
C LEU A 66 13.60 -11.64 0.68
N ASP A 67 14.64 -11.90 -0.09
CA ASP A 67 16.02 -11.80 0.36
C ASP A 67 16.62 -10.50 -0.18
N THR A 68 16.85 -9.55 0.73
CA THR A 68 17.45 -8.25 0.39
C THR A 68 18.97 -8.31 0.32
N GLU A 69 19.62 -9.34 0.88
CA GLU A 69 21.07 -9.52 0.83
C GLU A 69 21.49 -10.19 -0.48
N GLU A 70 20.78 -11.24 -0.88
CA GLU A 70 21.00 -11.94 -2.15
C GLU A 70 20.24 -11.32 -3.33
N GLU A 71 19.51 -10.21 -3.08
CA GLU A 71 18.71 -9.48 -4.07
C GLU A 71 17.76 -10.39 -4.86
N GLY A 72 16.94 -11.17 -4.15
CA GLY A 72 16.04 -12.11 -4.77
C GLY A 72 14.77 -12.38 -3.99
N PHE A 73 13.98 -13.31 -4.49
CA PHE A 73 12.81 -13.83 -3.80
C PHE A 73 12.61 -15.31 -4.07
N CYS A 74 11.97 -15.99 -3.14
CA CYS A 74 11.46 -17.34 -3.32
C CYS A 74 9.96 -17.40 -3.00
N ILE A 75 9.29 -18.38 -3.60
CA ILE A 75 7.87 -18.64 -3.37
C ILE A 75 7.76 -19.95 -2.60
N LEU A 76 7.13 -19.86 -1.44
CA LEU A 76 6.97 -20.96 -0.53
C LEU A 76 5.51 -21.41 -0.51
N SER A 77 5.29 -22.73 -0.42
CA SER A 77 3.97 -23.33 -0.24
C SER A 77 3.97 -24.14 1.02
N THR A 78 3.04 -23.85 1.94
CA THR A 78 2.87 -24.60 3.17
C THR A 78 1.85 -25.71 2.96
N LYS A 79 2.25 -26.97 3.16
CA LYS A 79 1.37 -28.15 3.08
C LYS A 79 1.41 -28.92 4.37
N THR A 80 0.26 -29.53 4.72
CA THR A 80 0.15 -30.41 5.90
C THR A 80 0.41 -31.85 5.50
N ILE A 81 1.21 -32.56 6.31
CA ILE A 81 1.52 -33.96 6.10
C ILE A 81 0.36 -34.81 6.57
N VAL A 82 -0.15 -35.67 5.70
CA VAL A 82 -1.26 -36.58 5.97
C VAL A 82 -0.93 -37.98 5.48
N GLU A 83 -1.62 -38.98 6.04
CA GLU A 83 -1.52 -40.38 5.57
C GLU A 83 -2.27 -40.57 4.25
N GLU A 84 -3.50 -40.05 4.17
CA GLU A 84 -4.33 -40.11 2.98
C GLU A 84 -4.57 -38.68 2.45
N ILE A 85 -4.24 -38.45 1.18
CA ILE A 85 -4.37 -37.13 0.54
C ILE A 85 -5.83 -36.92 0.16
N GLU A 86 -6.57 -36.12 0.93
CA GLU A 86 -7.92 -35.68 0.58
C GLU A 86 -7.89 -34.51 -0.40
N ASN A 87 -6.91 -33.62 -0.23
CA ASN A 87 -6.74 -32.44 -1.08
C ASN A 87 -5.26 -32.28 -1.45
N THR A 88 -4.91 -32.53 -2.70
CA THR A 88 -3.54 -32.41 -3.22
C THR A 88 -2.96 -31.00 -3.15
N ASP A 89 -3.84 -29.99 -3.01
CA ASP A 89 -3.43 -28.58 -2.98
C ASP A 89 -2.86 -28.21 -1.59
N HIS A 90 -3.42 -28.79 -0.52
CA HIS A 90 -3.08 -28.47 0.87
C HIS A 90 -2.34 -29.59 1.60
N HIS A 91 -2.41 -30.80 1.08
CA HIS A 91 -1.86 -31.99 1.71
C HIS A 91 -0.69 -32.56 0.91
N ILE A 92 0.22 -33.19 1.62
CA ILE A 92 1.34 -33.94 1.06
C ILE A 92 1.49 -35.26 1.82
N SER A 93 1.85 -36.34 1.12
CA SER A 93 2.09 -37.61 1.78
C SER A 93 3.48 -37.64 2.44
N LEU A 94 3.59 -38.44 3.52
CA LEU A 94 4.85 -38.63 4.21
C LEU A 94 5.92 -39.22 3.29
N GLU A 95 5.53 -40.10 2.35
CA GLU A 95 6.44 -40.72 1.37
C GLU A 95 7.00 -39.67 0.39
N GLU A 96 6.17 -38.73 -0.07
CA GLU A 96 6.61 -37.64 -0.96
C GLU A 96 7.58 -36.71 -0.24
N VAL A 97 7.30 -36.34 1.02
CA VAL A 97 8.23 -35.50 1.82
C VAL A 97 9.58 -36.19 1.99
N GLN A 98 9.58 -37.48 2.35
CA GLN A 98 10.82 -38.25 2.49
C GLN A 98 11.59 -38.36 1.18
N SER A 99 10.91 -38.50 0.06
CA SER A 99 11.55 -38.53 -1.26
C SER A 99 12.21 -37.20 -1.63
N LEU A 100 11.54 -36.08 -1.34
CA LEU A 100 12.06 -34.74 -1.56
C LEU A 100 13.28 -34.43 -0.66
N LEU A 101 13.25 -34.87 0.59
CA LEU A 101 14.39 -34.74 1.51
C LEU A 101 15.61 -35.53 1.02
N LYS A 102 15.42 -36.78 0.56
CA LYS A 102 16.48 -37.62 0.01
C LYS A 102 17.09 -37.03 -1.29
N THR A 103 16.31 -36.37 -2.10
CA THR A 103 16.78 -35.73 -3.33
C THR A 103 17.68 -34.50 -3.00
N LYS A 104 17.35 -33.75 -1.94
CA LYS A 104 18.18 -32.63 -1.47
C LYS A 104 19.52 -33.06 -0.84
N GLU A 105 19.58 -34.27 -0.26
CA GLU A 105 20.85 -34.82 0.26
C GLU A 105 21.87 -35.15 -0.82
N GLN A 106 21.41 -35.51 -2.03
CA GLN A 106 22.32 -35.80 -3.14
C GLN A 106 23.01 -34.56 -3.71
N ASP A 107 22.42 -33.37 -3.49
CA ASP A 107 22.98 -32.08 -3.94
C ASP A 107 23.84 -31.38 -2.88
N ASN A 108 23.67 -31.69 -1.58
CA ASN A 108 24.43 -31.10 -0.47
C ASN A 108 25.29 -32.15 0.25
N THR A 109 26.61 -31.95 0.22
CA THR A 109 27.65 -32.83 0.81
C THR A 109 27.80 -32.73 2.34
N GLU A 110 26.93 -32.03 3.04
CA GLU A 110 26.95 -31.96 4.51
C GLU A 110 25.84 -32.84 5.07
N GLU A 111 26.20 -33.67 6.08
CA GLU A 111 25.28 -34.53 6.83
C GLU A 111 24.17 -33.69 7.49
N ALA A 112 23.11 -33.42 6.75
CA ALA A 112 21.93 -32.74 7.29
C ALA A 112 21.17 -33.74 8.15
N PHE A 113 21.05 -33.44 9.43
CA PHE A 113 20.18 -34.14 10.38
C PHE A 113 18.75 -34.05 9.85
N LEU A 114 18.23 -35.19 9.35
CA LEU A 114 16.83 -35.26 8.88
C LEU A 114 15.90 -34.99 10.09
N PRO A 115 15.09 -33.94 10.08
CA PRO A 115 14.07 -33.79 11.11
C PRO A 115 13.10 -34.99 11.00
N GLU A 116 12.80 -35.61 12.13
CA GLU A 116 11.71 -36.58 12.21
C GLU A 116 10.40 -35.86 11.91
N VAL A 117 9.93 -36.04 10.69
CA VAL A 117 8.70 -35.43 10.20
C VAL A 117 7.52 -36.25 10.61
N GLN A 118 6.58 -35.68 11.36
CA GLN A 118 5.40 -36.37 11.90
C GLN A 118 4.15 -36.02 11.11
N ILE A 119 3.17 -36.97 11.10
CA ILE A 119 1.87 -36.74 10.50
C ILE A 119 1.15 -35.60 11.26
N GLY A 120 0.57 -34.63 10.53
CA GLY A 120 -0.06 -33.45 11.09
C GLY A 120 0.85 -32.22 11.15
N GLU A 121 2.14 -32.36 10.86
CA GLU A 121 3.05 -31.20 10.76
C GLU A 121 2.91 -30.48 9.44
N ALA A 122 3.17 -29.18 9.47
CA ALA A 122 3.23 -28.34 8.27
C ALA A 122 4.65 -28.34 7.69
N VAL A 123 4.77 -28.59 6.40
CA VAL A 123 6.03 -28.52 5.65
C VAL A 123 5.98 -27.39 4.67
N VAL A 124 7.06 -26.60 4.66
CA VAL A 124 7.24 -25.49 3.70
C VAL A 124 8.05 -26.01 2.51
N LEU A 125 7.46 -25.93 1.35
CA LEU A 125 8.03 -26.34 0.08
C LEU A 125 8.39 -25.13 -0.77
N ASP A 126 9.61 -25.15 -1.31
CA ASP A 126 10.05 -24.16 -2.32
C ASP A 126 9.42 -24.54 -3.66
N VAL A 127 8.53 -23.68 -4.14
CA VAL A 127 7.79 -23.83 -5.41
C VAL A 127 8.14 -22.73 -6.41
N THR A 128 9.28 -22.11 -6.21
CA THR A 128 9.77 -21.01 -7.03
C THR A 128 9.94 -21.48 -8.48
N PRO A 129 9.26 -20.85 -9.44
CA PRO A 129 9.40 -21.21 -10.85
C PRO A 129 10.74 -20.73 -11.41
N ASP A 130 11.19 -21.39 -12.49
CA ASP A 130 12.39 -20.96 -13.21
C ASP A 130 12.30 -19.50 -13.65
N GLN A 131 13.39 -18.75 -13.49
CA GLN A 131 13.49 -17.34 -13.86
C GLN A 131 13.09 -17.06 -15.32
N LYS A 132 13.33 -18.00 -16.23
CA LYS A 132 12.98 -17.86 -17.65
C LYS A 132 11.47 -17.97 -17.90
N GLU A 133 10.79 -18.82 -17.15
CA GLU A 133 9.34 -19.04 -17.29
C GLU A 133 8.54 -17.93 -16.57
N PHE A 134 8.97 -17.55 -15.36
CA PHE A 134 8.30 -16.53 -14.57
C PHE A 134 8.55 -15.10 -15.07
N GLY A 135 9.75 -14.86 -15.68
CA GLY A 135 10.29 -13.51 -15.83
C GLY A 135 9.52 -12.58 -16.78
N ARG A 136 8.81 -13.04 -17.78
CA ARG A 136 8.21 -12.15 -18.81
C ARG A 136 6.77 -11.73 -18.50
N MET A 137 5.93 -12.70 -18.18
CA MET A 137 4.50 -12.42 -17.90
C MET A 137 4.27 -11.90 -16.49
N ALA A 138 4.98 -12.47 -15.52
CA ALA A 138 4.86 -12.08 -14.12
C ALA A 138 5.42 -10.67 -13.84
N ALA A 139 6.53 -10.29 -14.48
CA ALA A 139 7.12 -8.96 -14.26
C ALA A 139 6.15 -7.82 -14.61
N ILE A 140 5.44 -7.90 -15.72
CA ILE A 140 4.48 -6.87 -16.14
C ILE A 140 3.29 -6.82 -15.16
N GLN A 141 2.78 -7.98 -14.78
CA GLN A 141 1.62 -8.10 -13.90
C GLN A 141 1.96 -7.70 -12.47
N THR A 142 3.11 -8.16 -11.96
CA THR A 142 3.62 -7.78 -10.64
C THR A 142 3.81 -6.27 -10.55
N LYS A 143 4.42 -5.64 -11.57
CA LYS A 143 4.57 -4.17 -11.60
C LYS A 143 3.22 -3.46 -11.51
N GLN A 144 2.21 -3.91 -12.26
CA GLN A 144 0.89 -3.27 -12.24
C GLN A 144 0.21 -3.43 -10.88
N VAL A 145 0.25 -4.63 -10.28
CA VAL A 145 -0.30 -4.90 -8.95
C VAL A 145 0.46 -4.13 -7.88
N LEU A 146 1.79 -4.11 -7.94
CA LEU A 146 2.64 -3.35 -7.01
C LEU A 146 2.27 -1.87 -7.00
N LEU A 147 2.21 -1.23 -8.17
CA LEU A 147 1.84 0.18 -8.28
C LEU A 147 0.43 0.46 -7.72
N GLN A 148 -0.51 -0.46 -7.91
CA GLN A 148 -1.83 -0.35 -7.32
C GLN A 148 -1.78 -0.44 -5.80
N LYS A 149 -1.09 -1.45 -5.25
CA LYS A 149 -0.94 -1.65 -3.80
C LYS A 149 -0.24 -0.48 -3.12
N LEU A 150 0.84 0.05 -3.71
CA LEU A 150 1.54 1.22 -3.18
C LEU A 150 0.62 2.44 -3.12
N ARG A 151 -0.18 2.69 -4.16
CA ARG A 151 -1.15 3.79 -4.16
C ARG A 151 -2.23 3.60 -3.10
N ASP A 152 -2.71 2.38 -2.90
CA ASP A 152 -3.73 2.09 -1.89
C ASP A 152 -3.16 2.26 -0.47
N ARG A 153 -1.92 1.82 -0.22
CA ARG A 153 -1.22 2.04 1.06
C ARG A 153 -0.95 3.53 1.31
N GLN A 154 -0.45 4.26 0.32
CA GLN A 154 -0.25 5.70 0.42
C GLN A 154 -1.56 6.43 0.75
N ARG A 155 -2.66 6.04 0.12
CA ARG A 155 -3.98 6.62 0.40
C ARG A 155 -4.43 6.36 1.83
N LYS A 156 -4.25 5.14 2.32
CA LYS A 156 -4.59 4.78 3.68
C LYS A 156 -3.77 5.59 4.68
N MET A 157 -2.46 5.72 4.45
CA MET A 157 -1.57 6.51 5.30
C MET A 157 -1.99 7.99 5.34
N ILE A 158 -2.31 8.59 4.18
CA ILE A 158 -2.82 9.96 4.10
C ILE A 158 -4.15 10.08 4.87
N GLN A 159 -5.04 9.13 4.72
CA GLN A 159 -6.32 9.11 5.43
C GLN A 159 -6.13 9.07 6.95
N ASP A 160 -5.30 8.15 7.43
CA ASP A 160 -5.03 7.99 8.87
C ASP A 160 -4.36 9.25 9.45
N GLU A 161 -3.41 9.86 8.71
CA GLU A 161 -2.71 11.07 9.13
C GLU A 161 -3.62 12.33 9.17
N PHE A 162 -4.52 12.49 8.20
CA PHE A 162 -5.34 13.69 8.09
C PHE A 162 -6.73 13.57 8.73
N LYS A 163 -7.15 12.38 9.14
CA LYS A 163 -8.47 12.16 9.75
C LYS A 163 -8.68 12.98 11.02
N ASP A 164 -7.66 13.02 11.87
CA ASP A 164 -7.70 13.78 13.12
C ASP A 164 -7.57 15.30 12.91
N LEU A 165 -7.17 15.71 11.69
CA LEU A 165 -7.06 17.12 11.30
C LEU A 165 -8.32 17.63 10.57
N GLU A 166 -9.39 16.82 10.45
CA GLU A 166 -10.67 17.30 9.94
C GLU A 166 -11.21 18.44 10.80
N GLY A 167 -11.59 19.54 10.16
CA GLY A 167 -12.06 20.73 10.84
C GLY A 167 -10.95 21.71 11.25
N SER A 168 -9.68 21.35 11.12
CA SER A 168 -8.54 22.20 11.46
C SER A 168 -8.11 23.10 10.30
N VAL A 169 -7.44 24.20 10.62
CA VAL A 169 -6.87 25.11 9.65
C VAL A 169 -5.44 24.73 9.31
N LEU A 170 -5.18 24.52 8.01
CA LEU A 170 -3.89 24.15 7.48
C LEU A 170 -3.35 25.21 6.53
N ASN A 171 -2.03 25.29 6.38
CA ASN A 171 -1.38 26.09 5.35
C ASN A 171 -1.46 25.34 4.02
N ALA A 172 -1.87 26.04 2.97
CA ALA A 172 -2.01 25.49 1.63
C ALA A 172 -1.27 26.35 0.61
N ARG A 173 -0.69 25.68 -0.38
CA ARG A 173 -0.03 26.30 -1.53
C ARG A 173 -0.68 25.82 -2.82
N ILE A 174 -1.03 26.72 -3.74
CA ILE A 174 -1.63 26.33 -5.02
C ILE A 174 -0.60 25.64 -5.89
N LEU A 175 -0.94 24.44 -6.37
CA LEU A 175 -0.15 23.68 -7.32
C LEU A 175 -0.61 23.95 -8.75
N ARG A 176 -1.90 23.69 -9.01
CA ARG A 176 -2.49 23.77 -10.35
C ARG A 176 -3.99 23.99 -10.30
N PHE A 177 -4.57 24.32 -11.45
CA PHE A 177 -6.01 24.42 -11.62
C PHE A 177 -6.52 23.28 -12.49
N GLU A 178 -7.61 22.67 -12.06
CA GLU A 178 -8.32 21.64 -12.81
C GLU A 178 -9.78 22.08 -12.98
N ARG A 179 -10.24 22.15 -14.21
CA ARG A 179 -11.62 22.53 -14.66
C ARG A 179 -12.45 23.39 -13.70
N GLN A 180 -12.85 22.88 -12.55
CA GLN A 180 -13.72 23.55 -11.56
C GLN A 180 -13.13 23.57 -10.14
N SER A 181 -11.88 23.19 -9.97
CA SER A 181 -11.21 23.14 -8.67
C SER A 181 -9.77 23.60 -8.78
N ALA A 182 -9.25 24.13 -7.70
CA ALA A 182 -7.83 24.33 -7.53
C ALA A 182 -7.26 23.14 -6.74
N ILE A 183 -6.12 22.62 -7.17
CA ILE A 183 -5.38 21.62 -6.42
C ILE A 183 -4.33 22.35 -5.62
N VAL A 184 -4.36 22.10 -4.32
CA VAL A 184 -3.47 22.75 -3.35
C VAL A 184 -2.63 21.71 -2.62
N ALA A 185 -1.39 22.05 -2.30
CA ALA A 185 -0.53 21.26 -1.44
C ALA A 185 -0.78 21.66 0.01
N VAL A 186 -1.01 20.69 0.89
CA VAL A 186 -1.17 20.89 2.32
C VAL A 186 -0.21 19.97 3.07
N THR A 187 0.19 20.36 4.27
CA THR A 187 1.03 19.54 5.15
C THR A 187 0.32 19.34 6.48
N SER A 188 0.47 18.17 7.07
CA SER A 188 -0.03 17.85 8.41
C SER A 188 0.84 18.44 9.53
N GLY A 189 2.07 18.89 9.20
CA GLY A 189 3.01 19.46 10.17
C GLY A 189 4.37 19.79 9.54
N PHE A 190 5.24 20.36 10.38
CA PHE A 190 6.59 20.73 9.97
C PHE A 190 7.43 19.50 9.62
N GLY A 191 8.08 19.52 8.45
CA GLY A 191 8.92 18.41 7.97
C GLY A 191 8.14 17.22 7.38
N LYS A 192 6.83 17.29 7.33
CA LYS A 192 5.97 16.28 6.70
C LYS A 192 5.84 16.52 5.18
N PRO A 193 5.61 15.46 4.39
CA PRO A 193 5.42 15.61 2.95
C PRO A 193 4.16 16.41 2.62
N GLU A 194 4.21 17.14 1.51
CA GLU A 194 3.04 17.83 0.99
C GLU A 194 2.07 16.84 0.34
N VAL A 195 0.79 16.95 0.68
CA VAL A 195 -0.30 16.13 0.15
C VAL A 195 -1.26 17.00 -0.66
N GLU A 196 -1.76 16.47 -1.78
CA GLU A 196 -2.72 17.19 -2.62
C GLU A 196 -4.11 17.22 -1.99
N ALA A 197 -4.70 18.41 -1.91
CA ALA A 197 -6.08 18.62 -1.52
C ALA A 197 -6.86 19.35 -2.64
N GLU A 198 -8.13 18.99 -2.79
CA GLU A 198 -9.03 19.63 -3.73
C GLU A 198 -9.73 20.82 -3.07
N LEU A 199 -9.64 22.00 -3.70
CA LEU A 199 -10.38 23.21 -3.35
C LEU A 199 -11.39 23.53 -4.47
N PRO A 200 -12.64 23.03 -4.39
CA PRO A 200 -13.66 23.27 -5.41
C PRO A 200 -14.03 24.74 -5.51
N LYS A 201 -14.48 25.18 -6.70
CA LYS A 201 -14.86 26.58 -6.95
C LYS A 201 -15.89 27.10 -5.93
N ARG A 202 -16.83 26.28 -5.51
CA ARG A 202 -17.85 26.65 -4.50
C ARG A 202 -17.28 26.90 -3.08
N GLU A 203 -16.09 26.38 -2.82
CA GLU A 203 -15.38 26.52 -1.55
C GLU A 203 -14.28 27.58 -1.63
N GLN A 204 -14.12 28.26 -2.78
CA GLN A 204 -13.21 29.37 -3.00
C GLN A 204 -13.90 30.69 -2.67
N LEU A 205 -13.11 31.70 -2.30
CA LEU A 205 -13.59 33.10 -2.13
C LEU A 205 -13.37 33.86 -3.42
N PRO A 206 -14.35 34.64 -3.92
CA PRO A 206 -14.25 35.34 -5.19
C PRO A 206 -13.17 36.43 -5.18
N ASN A 207 -12.87 36.98 -4.00
CA ASN A 207 -11.89 38.09 -3.87
C ASN A 207 -10.45 37.60 -3.60
N ASP A 208 -10.24 36.31 -3.43
CA ASP A 208 -8.91 35.73 -3.22
C ASP A 208 -8.14 35.66 -4.57
N ASN A 209 -6.85 35.96 -4.48
CA ASN A 209 -5.99 35.92 -5.66
C ASN A 209 -5.35 34.52 -5.80
N TYR A 210 -6.03 33.61 -6.47
CA TYR A 210 -5.55 32.26 -6.73
C TYR A 210 -4.53 32.27 -7.86
N ARG A 211 -3.24 32.36 -7.51
CA ARG A 211 -2.12 32.25 -8.47
C ARG A 211 -1.31 31.00 -8.13
N ALA A 212 -0.64 30.42 -9.11
CA ALA A 212 0.30 29.33 -8.88
C ALA A 212 1.33 29.74 -7.80
N ASN A 213 1.60 28.81 -6.86
CA ASN A 213 2.46 29.01 -5.70
C ASN A 213 1.97 30.06 -4.66
N ALA A 214 0.77 30.61 -4.79
CA ALA A 214 0.21 31.42 -3.70
C ALA A 214 -0.09 30.55 -2.49
N THR A 215 0.23 31.08 -1.31
CA THR A 215 -0.02 30.40 -0.01
C THR A 215 -1.15 31.10 0.74
N PHE A 216 -1.99 30.30 1.36
CA PHE A 216 -3.09 30.79 2.20
C PHE A 216 -3.52 29.70 3.19
N LYS A 217 -4.25 30.10 4.22
CA LYS A 217 -4.84 29.17 5.18
C LYS A 217 -6.15 28.60 4.64
N ILE A 218 -6.37 27.30 4.78
CA ILE A 218 -7.60 26.59 4.41
C ILE A 218 -8.12 25.80 5.59
N LEU A 219 -9.41 25.54 5.62
CA LEU A 219 -10.01 24.53 6.50
C LEU A 219 -10.00 23.18 5.79
N LEU A 220 -9.49 22.13 6.44
CA LEU A 220 -9.66 20.78 5.97
C LEU A 220 -11.11 20.33 6.29
N LYS A 221 -11.98 20.35 5.27
CA LYS A 221 -13.41 20.12 5.44
C LYS A 221 -13.73 18.66 5.64
N LYS A 222 -13.08 17.78 4.90
CA LYS A 222 -13.32 16.35 4.92
C LYS A 222 -12.16 15.56 4.28
N VAL A 223 -11.87 14.40 4.83
CA VAL A 223 -11.07 13.35 4.21
C VAL A 223 -12.01 12.36 3.53
N LYS A 224 -11.87 12.17 2.22
CA LYS A 224 -12.73 11.26 1.44
C LYS A 224 -12.31 9.81 1.68
N ASP A 225 -13.24 8.98 2.07
CA ASP A 225 -13.04 7.54 2.23
C ASP A 225 -13.14 6.82 0.89
N GLY A 226 -12.34 5.76 0.71
CA GLY A 226 -12.44 4.86 -0.43
C GLY A 226 -11.64 5.26 -1.67
N ILE A 227 -11.88 4.51 -2.77
CA ILE A 227 -11.14 4.67 -4.02
C ILE A 227 -11.81 5.74 -4.88
N HIS A 228 -11.34 6.97 -4.77
CA HIS A 228 -11.78 8.08 -5.62
C HIS A 228 -10.72 8.44 -6.65
N ARG A 229 -11.17 8.94 -7.80
CA ARG A 229 -10.28 9.59 -8.77
C ARG A 229 -10.00 11.02 -8.28
N GLY A 230 -8.73 11.34 -7.99
CA GLY A 230 -8.29 12.66 -7.54
C GLY A 230 -7.89 12.72 -6.07
N PRO A 231 -7.64 13.92 -5.53
CA PRO A 231 -7.23 14.14 -4.15
C PRO A 231 -8.25 13.65 -3.13
N GLN A 232 -7.77 13.06 -2.03
CA GLN A 232 -8.61 12.58 -0.93
C GLN A 232 -9.07 13.70 -0.01
N LEU A 233 -8.26 14.75 0.10
CA LEU A 233 -8.50 15.86 1.01
C LEU A 233 -9.40 16.90 0.34
N LEU A 234 -10.46 17.32 1.02
CA LEU A 234 -11.35 18.38 0.60
C LEU A 234 -11.11 19.63 1.43
N ALA A 235 -10.59 20.67 0.79
CA ALA A 235 -10.30 21.96 1.40
C ALA A 235 -11.43 22.97 1.21
N SER A 236 -11.56 23.90 2.13
CA SER A 236 -12.51 25.01 2.05
C SER A 236 -11.88 26.32 2.52
N ARG A 237 -12.17 27.40 1.77
CA ARG A 237 -11.93 28.80 2.17
C ARG A 237 -13.23 29.47 2.59
N ALA A 238 -14.36 28.95 2.14
CA ALA A 238 -15.69 29.51 2.38
C ALA A 238 -16.31 29.07 3.73
N ALA A 239 -15.82 27.97 4.33
CA ALA A 239 -16.37 27.44 5.58
C ALA A 239 -16.26 28.42 6.74
N ALA A 240 -17.32 28.54 7.54
CA ALA A 240 -17.37 29.38 8.74
C ALA A 240 -16.33 28.94 9.79
N GLY A 241 -16.07 27.61 9.91
CA GLY A 241 -15.06 27.06 10.81
C GLY A 241 -13.66 27.61 10.59
N LEU A 242 -13.28 27.98 9.34
CA LEU A 242 -12.01 28.64 9.07
C LEU A 242 -11.85 29.93 9.87
N VAL A 243 -12.91 30.73 9.98
CA VAL A 243 -12.85 32.03 10.68
C VAL A 243 -12.86 31.79 12.19
N VAL A 244 -13.61 30.80 12.67
CA VAL A 244 -13.64 30.43 14.10
C VAL A 244 -12.25 30.02 14.58
N ASP A 245 -11.58 29.16 13.82
CA ASP A 245 -10.25 28.67 14.15
C ASP A 245 -9.18 29.77 14.07
N LEU A 246 -9.29 30.66 13.07
CA LEU A 246 -8.42 31.84 12.97
C LEU A 246 -8.60 32.78 14.18
N PHE A 247 -9.83 32.99 14.65
CA PHE A 247 -10.08 33.77 15.86
C PHE A 247 -9.50 33.09 17.09
N ALA A 248 -9.65 31.76 17.23
CA ALA A 248 -9.06 31.00 18.32
C ALA A 248 -7.52 31.14 18.36
N THR A 249 -6.87 31.19 17.20
CA THR A 249 -5.41 31.35 17.10
C THR A 249 -4.93 32.79 17.40
N GLU A 250 -5.71 33.81 17.02
CA GLU A 250 -5.29 35.21 17.08
C GLU A 250 -5.76 35.93 18.36
N VAL A 251 -6.76 35.37 19.09
CA VAL A 251 -7.36 36.00 20.31
C VAL A 251 -7.08 35.08 21.49
N PRO A 252 -6.12 35.48 22.37
CA PRO A 252 -5.73 34.65 23.53
C PRO A 252 -6.89 34.27 24.47
N GLU A 253 -7.87 35.15 24.63
CA GLU A 253 -9.03 34.92 25.51
C GLU A 253 -9.95 33.82 24.97
N ILE A 254 -9.89 33.52 23.65
CA ILE A 254 -10.62 32.41 23.03
C ILE A 254 -9.78 31.14 23.15
N GLU A 255 -8.46 31.23 22.95
CA GLU A 255 -7.52 30.12 23.11
C GLU A 255 -7.53 29.58 24.56
N ASP A 256 -7.55 30.50 25.56
CA ASP A 256 -7.64 30.20 27.00
C ASP A 256 -9.07 29.80 27.46
N GLU A 257 -10.02 29.64 26.52
CA GLU A 257 -11.43 29.30 26.81
C GLU A 257 -12.17 30.29 27.72
N VAL A 258 -11.64 31.48 27.94
CA VAL A 258 -12.28 32.54 28.73
C VAL A 258 -13.50 33.12 27.99
N VAL A 259 -13.38 33.22 26.65
CA VAL A 259 -14.45 33.67 25.76
C VAL A 259 -14.75 32.57 24.75
N ARG A 260 -16.03 32.26 24.58
CA ARG A 260 -16.48 31.23 23.66
C ARG A 260 -17.29 31.80 22.50
N ILE A 261 -16.96 31.47 21.27
CA ILE A 261 -17.76 31.78 20.08
C ILE A 261 -18.99 30.85 20.08
N VAL A 262 -20.18 31.45 20.26
CA VAL A 262 -21.44 30.68 20.34
C VAL A 262 -21.97 30.36 18.94
N ALA A 263 -21.87 31.30 17.99
CA ALA A 263 -22.35 31.15 16.62
C ALA A 263 -21.54 32.02 15.69
N MET A 264 -21.38 31.56 14.44
CA MET A 264 -20.73 32.28 13.35
C MET A 264 -21.60 32.22 12.09
N ALA A 265 -21.94 33.39 11.53
CA ALA A 265 -22.55 33.51 10.23
C ALA A 265 -21.53 34.13 9.27
N ARG A 266 -21.34 33.50 8.11
CA ARG A 266 -20.40 33.95 7.09
C ARG A 266 -21.03 33.88 5.71
N GLU A 267 -21.07 35.01 5.04
CA GLU A 267 -21.43 35.09 3.62
C GLU A 267 -20.13 35.05 2.81
N ALA A 268 -19.80 33.89 2.30
CA ALA A 268 -18.55 33.67 1.57
C ALA A 268 -18.65 34.03 0.08
N ASN A 269 -19.83 33.89 -0.49
CA ASN A 269 -20.13 34.17 -1.90
C ASN A 269 -21.40 35.04 -1.97
N PRO A 270 -21.30 36.33 -1.88
CA PRO A 270 -22.45 37.20 -2.08
C PRO A 270 -23.03 37.01 -3.51
N PRO A 271 -24.32 37.19 -3.70
CA PRO A 271 -25.00 36.99 -4.97
C PRO A 271 -24.48 37.89 -6.11
#